data_4fef15dc1f7b3f21dad3fe59c3ef4ef1
#
_entry.id   4fef15dc1f7b3f21dad3fe59c3ef4ef1
#
_cell.length_a   1.000
_cell.length_b   1.000
_cell.length_c   1.000
_cell.angle_alpha   90.00
_cell.angle_beta   90.00
_cell.angle_gamma   90.00
#
_symmetry.space_group_name_H-M   'P 1'
#
loop_
_entity.id
_entity.type
_entity.pdbx_description
1 polymer ?
#
loop_
_entity_poly.entity_id
_entity_poly.type
_entity_poly.pdbx_seq_one_letter_code
_entity_poly.pdbx_strand_id
1 'polypeptide(L)'
;VSVKIPSTAVGVKINDWYNAIRKFNVTDAEMLKAEIEREISQMEEDQDLLLYYALMEFRHRIMLDYVKPLEEGETPPDFSEILKDIEDEQGKLTGLLEYYFNFFRGMYEYKNHDYIKAISFYRRAEKKLLHVEDEIERAEFHFKMAEVFYHMKQSHVSMNYALQAIETYQAHETYTVRRIQCEFVIAGNYDDLESNEKALSHLEKALKLSQQEGQLILEGHTYYNLGNCYYKMGDFDQAAIYFNRAAAIYQEESSDILPKAFFSLALAYFKLKQLEQADDALNKGIDIARRSDDSIYLSKFHFLKALYVDDDGRAPMLETFQLLGSKKMYPDIEDLALEAAEYYNEIGRLSDSVYFYQTVFSARKQMKKGDWSYEI
;
A
#
# COMPACT_ATOMS: atom_id res chain seq x y z
N VAL A 1 4.30 -49.07 -12.55
CA VAL A 1 3.41 -48.20 -11.78
C VAL A 1 4.33 -47.17 -11.15
N SER A 2 4.32 -45.93 -11.67
CA SER A 2 5.07 -44.82 -11.05
C SER A 2 4.43 -44.60 -9.66
N VAL A 3 5.27 -44.63 -8.61
CA VAL A 3 4.82 -44.31 -7.24
C VAL A 3 4.44 -42.82 -7.25
N LYS A 4 3.18 -42.53 -6.99
CA LYS A 4 2.70 -41.16 -6.84
C LYS A 4 3.29 -40.53 -5.59
N ILE A 5 3.55 -39.22 -5.63
CA ILE A 5 4.03 -38.45 -4.50
C ILE A 5 2.84 -38.26 -3.53
N PRO A 6 3.00 -38.50 -2.21
CA PRO A 6 1.95 -38.24 -1.23
C PRO A 6 1.59 -36.75 -1.20
N SER A 7 0.30 -36.41 -1.22
CA SER A 7 -0.17 -35.00 -1.17
C SER A 7 0.35 -34.27 0.07
N THR A 8 0.47 -34.95 1.20
CA THR A 8 1.04 -34.38 2.44
C THR A 8 2.48 -33.90 2.29
N ALA A 9 3.32 -34.59 1.48
CA ALA A 9 4.70 -34.18 1.25
C ALA A 9 4.75 -32.85 0.43
N VAL A 10 3.89 -32.74 -0.56
CA VAL A 10 3.75 -31.50 -1.35
C VAL A 10 3.17 -30.36 -0.49
N GLY A 11 2.23 -30.68 0.41
CA GLY A 11 1.66 -29.70 1.34
C GLY A 11 2.69 -29.08 2.28
N VAL A 12 3.66 -29.84 2.76
CA VAL A 12 4.78 -29.31 3.57
C VAL A 12 5.59 -28.29 2.77
N LYS A 13 5.92 -28.60 1.51
CA LYS A 13 6.67 -27.67 0.64
C LYS A 13 5.86 -26.39 0.32
N ILE A 14 4.54 -26.49 0.15
CA ILE A 14 3.69 -25.32 -0.02
C ILE A 14 3.74 -24.42 1.23
N ASN A 15 3.77 -25.01 2.43
CA ASN A 15 3.94 -24.24 3.66
C ASN A 15 5.33 -23.54 3.72
N ASP A 16 6.39 -24.23 3.33
CA ASP A 16 7.74 -23.66 3.26
C ASP A 16 7.79 -22.50 2.24
N TRP A 17 7.16 -22.70 1.09
CA TRP A 17 6.99 -21.65 0.08
C TRP A 17 6.24 -20.44 0.65
N TYR A 18 5.14 -20.65 1.36
CA TYR A 18 4.39 -19.55 1.98
C TYR A 18 5.24 -18.83 3.05
N ASN A 19 6.07 -19.54 3.81
CA ASN A 19 7.01 -18.95 4.74
C ASN A 19 8.03 -18.04 4.05
N ALA A 20 8.57 -18.46 2.89
CA ALA A 20 9.46 -17.63 2.08
C ALA A 20 8.75 -16.37 1.56
N ILE A 21 7.50 -16.50 1.10
CA ILE A 21 6.67 -15.37 0.65
C ILE A 21 6.46 -14.35 1.77
N ARG A 22 6.14 -14.79 2.98
CA ARG A 22 5.90 -13.90 4.13
C ARG A 22 7.17 -13.15 4.59
N LYS A 23 8.33 -13.74 4.36
CA LYS A 23 9.65 -13.14 4.64
C LYS A 23 10.18 -12.26 3.50
N PHE A 24 9.47 -12.17 2.38
CA PHE A 24 9.93 -11.50 1.16
C PHE A 24 11.23 -12.10 0.59
N ASN A 25 11.50 -13.37 0.85
CA ASN A 25 12.62 -14.09 0.28
C ASN A 25 12.25 -14.59 -1.13
N VAL A 26 12.43 -13.73 -2.13
CA VAL A 26 12.05 -13.99 -3.52
C VAL A 26 12.76 -15.22 -4.08
N THR A 27 14.06 -15.34 -3.83
CA THR A 27 14.88 -16.44 -4.37
C THR A 27 14.37 -17.80 -3.91
N ASP A 28 14.18 -17.98 -2.61
CA ASP A 28 13.66 -19.24 -2.07
C ASP A 28 12.20 -19.48 -2.49
N ALA A 29 11.40 -18.42 -2.57
CA ALA A 29 10.00 -18.55 -2.99
C ALA A 29 9.88 -19.02 -4.45
N GLU A 30 10.67 -18.47 -5.37
CA GLU A 30 10.69 -18.89 -6.78
C GLU A 30 11.22 -20.32 -6.94
N MET A 31 12.27 -20.67 -6.20
CA MET A 31 12.85 -22.02 -6.22
C MET A 31 11.84 -23.06 -5.73
N LEU A 32 11.20 -22.81 -4.59
CA LEU A 32 10.19 -23.71 -4.01
C LEU A 32 8.97 -23.85 -4.92
N LYS A 33 8.49 -22.75 -5.52
CA LYS A 33 7.40 -22.77 -6.50
C LYS A 33 7.72 -23.71 -7.66
N ALA A 34 8.91 -23.55 -8.29
CA ALA A 34 9.31 -24.38 -9.43
C ALA A 34 9.46 -25.87 -9.06
N GLU A 35 9.83 -26.19 -7.81
CA GLU A 35 9.89 -27.57 -7.32
C GLU A 35 8.48 -28.13 -7.12
N ILE A 36 7.57 -27.39 -6.49
CA ILE A 36 6.18 -27.77 -6.25
C ILE A 36 5.44 -28.01 -7.58
N GLU A 37 5.59 -27.16 -8.58
CA GLU A 37 4.96 -27.31 -9.90
C GLU A 37 5.32 -28.64 -10.58
N ARG A 38 6.58 -29.10 -10.43
CA ARG A 38 7.02 -30.40 -10.93
C ARG A 38 6.40 -31.57 -10.18
N GLU A 39 6.22 -31.42 -8.88
CA GLU A 39 5.70 -32.50 -8.02
C GLU A 39 4.17 -32.63 -8.07
N ILE A 40 3.43 -31.52 -8.21
CA ILE A 40 1.96 -31.51 -8.35
C ILE A 40 1.50 -32.42 -9.49
N SER A 41 2.21 -32.42 -10.63
CA SER A 41 1.86 -33.27 -11.79
C SER A 41 2.01 -34.77 -11.51
N GLN A 42 2.74 -35.16 -10.45
CA GLN A 42 3.04 -36.52 -10.06
C GLN A 42 2.41 -36.90 -8.73
N MET A 43 1.66 -36.01 -8.13
CA MET A 43 1.05 -36.14 -6.81
C MET A 43 -0.21 -37.03 -6.84
N GLU A 44 -0.55 -37.59 -5.70
CA GLU A 44 -1.88 -38.15 -5.46
C GLU A 44 -2.93 -37.04 -5.62
N GLU A 45 -4.09 -37.39 -6.17
CA GLU A 45 -5.17 -36.41 -6.39
C GLU A 45 -5.70 -35.90 -5.04
N ASP A 46 -5.59 -34.58 -4.84
CA ASP A 46 -6.03 -33.88 -3.62
C ASP A 46 -6.52 -32.48 -4.02
N GLN A 47 -7.83 -32.32 -4.10
CA GLN A 47 -8.46 -31.08 -4.57
C GLN A 47 -8.23 -29.91 -3.59
N ASP A 48 -8.24 -30.17 -2.28
CA ASP A 48 -8.00 -29.14 -1.26
C ASP A 48 -6.56 -28.61 -1.36
N LEU A 49 -5.59 -29.51 -1.63
CA LEU A 49 -4.20 -29.10 -1.80
C LEU A 49 -3.98 -28.33 -3.11
N LEU A 50 -4.64 -28.69 -4.19
CA LEU A 50 -4.59 -27.92 -5.46
C LEU A 50 -5.16 -26.52 -5.28
N LEU A 51 -6.24 -26.38 -4.52
CA LEU A 51 -6.82 -25.08 -4.20
C LEU A 51 -5.90 -24.28 -3.28
N TYR A 52 -5.28 -24.92 -2.29
CA TYR A 52 -4.28 -24.29 -1.44
C TYR A 52 -3.08 -23.79 -2.26
N TYR A 53 -2.60 -24.59 -3.21
CA TYR A 53 -1.54 -24.17 -4.14
C TYR A 53 -1.94 -22.91 -4.94
N ALA A 54 -3.15 -22.88 -5.52
CA ALA A 54 -3.64 -21.73 -6.29
C ALA A 54 -3.71 -20.46 -5.43
N LEU A 55 -4.15 -20.56 -4.17
CA LEU A 55 -4.16 -19.46 -3.21
C LEU A 55 -2.73 -18.96 -2.90
N MET A 56 -1.77 -19.88 -2.72
CA MET A 56 -0.37 -19.50 -2.48
C MET A 56 0.29 -18.90 -3.73
N GLU A 57 -0.05 -19.37 -4.91
CA GLU A 57 0.40 -18.76 -6.17
C GLU A 57 -0.11 -17.32 -6.29
N PHE A 58 -1.38 -17.11 -5.99
CA PHE A 58 -1.95 -15.75 -5.95
C PHE A 58 -1.20 -14.86 -4.94
N ARG A 59 -0.94 -15.35 -3.74
CA ARG A 59 -0.20 -14.61 -2.70
C ARG A 59 1.26 -14.34 -3.11
N HIS A 60 1.91 -15.29 -3.79
CA HIS A 60 3.26 -15.12 -4.33
C HIS A 60 3.31 -13.99 -5.38
N ARG A 61 2.35 -13.94 -6.29
CA ARG A 61 2.27 -12.86 -7.28
C ARG A 61 2.08 -11.49 -6.62
N ILE A 62 1.27 -11.40 -5.57
CA ILE A 62 1.14 -10.16 -4.78
C ILE A 62 2.49 -9.75 -4.17
N MET A 63 3.29 -10.70 -3.67
CA MET A 63 4.62 -10.41 -3.14
C MET A 63 5.57 -9.92 -4.23
N LEU A 64 5.63 -10.61 -5.37
CA LEU A 64 6.50 -10.22 -6.49
C LEU A 64 6.19 -8.82 -6.98
N ASP A 65 4.92 -8.49 -7.13
CA ASP A 65 4.47 -7.18 -7.53
C ASP A 65 4.87 -6.05 -6.55
N TYR A 66 5.05 -6.39 -5.27
CA TYR A 66 5.55 -5.46 -4.26
C TYR A 66 7.09 -5.26 -4.31
N VAL A 67 7.86 -6.32 -4.63
CA VAL A 67 9.33 -6.30 -4.53
C VAL A 67 10.06 -6.19 -5.87
N LYS A 68 9.40 -6.50 -6.98
CA LYS A 68 9.90 -6.36 -8.34
C LYS A 68 8.97 -5.41 -9.10
N PRO A 69 9.34 -4.15 -9.25
CA PRO A 69 8.63 -3.25 -10.17
C PRO A 69 8.57 -3.88 -11.56
N LEU A 70 7.44 -3.72 -12.24
CA LEU A 70 7.28 -4.20 -13.62
C LEU A 70 8.34 -3.55 -14.52
N GLU A 71 9.00 -4.34 -15.34
CA GLU A 71 9.91 -3.82 -16.36
C GLU A 71 9.12 -3.04 -17.43
N GLU A 72 9.80 -2.08 -18.08
CA GLU A 72 9.16 -1.22 -19.08
C GLU A 72 8.56 -2.07 -20.22
N GLY A 73 7.24 -2.06 -20.34
CA GLY A 73 6.50 -2.86 -21.34
C GLY A 73 5.87 -4.17 -20.83
N GLU A 74 6.09 -4.53 -19.58
CA GLU A 74 5.37 -5.64 -18.95
C GLU A 74 3.95 -5.23 -18.57
N THR A 75 2.98 -6.08 -18.88
CA THR A 75 1.60 -5.89 -18.41
C THR A 75 1.47 -6.43 -16.99
N PRO A 76 0.77 -5.70 -16.08
CA PRO A 76 0.48 -6.22 -14.76
C PRO A 76 -0.19 -7.60 -14.85
N PRO A 77 0.19 -8.57 -13.99
CA PRO A 77 -0.44 -9.87 -14.01
C PRO A 77 -1.95 -9.75 -13.79
N ASP A 78 -2.72 -10.34 -14.69
CA ASP A 78 -4.18 -10.41 -14.51
C ASP A 78 -4.53 -11.47 -13.49
N PHE A 79 -4.92 -11.03 -12.31
CA PHE A 79 -5.36 -11.90 -11.23
C PHE A 79 -6.80 -12.39 -11.42
N SER A 80 -7.52 -11.88 -12.43
CA SER A 80 -8.96 -12.16 -12.59
C SER A 80 -9.23 -13.62 -12.92
N GLU A 81 -8.38 -14.27 -13.72
CA GLU A 81 -8.54 -15.71 -14.05
C GLU A 81 -8.35 -16.59 -12.82
N ILE A 82 -7.24 -16.41 -12.07
CA ILE A 82 -6.98 -17.22 -10.87
C ILE A 82 -8.09 -17.02 -9.82
N LEU A 83 -8.53 -15.77 -9.62
CA LEU A 83 -9.62 -15.48 -8.70
C LEU A 83 -10.94 -16.10 -9.15
N LYS A 84 -11.23 -16.09 -10.44
CA LYS A 84 -12.44 -16.71 -11.00
C LYS A 84 -12.45 -18.21 -10.79
N ASP A 85 -11.34 -18.88 -11.07
CA ASP A 85 -11.22 -20.33 -10.84
C ASP A 85 -11.43 -20.71 -9.38
N ILE A 86 -10.90 -19.91 -8.45
CA ILE A 86 -11.10 -20.11 -7.02
C ILE A 86 -12.55 -19.75 -6.60
N GLU A 87 -13.16 -18.70 -7.18
CA GLU A 87 -14.54 -18.30 -6.92
C GLU A 87 -15.55 -19.35 -7.41
N ASP A 88 -15.30 -20.00 -8.52
CA ASP A 88 -16.15 -21.08 -9.04
C ASP A 88 -16.15 -22.30 -8.05
N GLU A 89 -15.09 -22.48 -7.29
CA GLU A 89 -14.96 -23.51 -6.24
C GLU A 89 -15.35 -23.02 -4.82
N GLN A 90 -15.79 -21.76 -4.68
CA GLN A 90 -16.05 -21.12 -3.37
C GLN A 90 -17.02 -21.91 -2.48
N GLY A 91 -17.99 -22.62 -3.06
CA GLY A 91 -18.92 -23.48 -2.31
C GLY A 91 -18.26 -24.69 -1.62
N LYS A 92 -17.02 -25.02 -1.97
CA LYS A 92 -16.22 -26.10 -1.39
C LYS A 92 -15.18 -25.62 -0.37
N LEU A 93 -14.97 -24.28 -0.30
CA LEU A 93 -14.02 -23.70 0.63
C LEU A 93 -14.51 -23.82 2.06
N THR A 94 -13.75 -24.50 2.90
CA THR A 94 -14.05 -24.66 4.33
C THR A 94 -12.82 -24.36 5.19
N GLY A 95 -13.04 -24.00 6.44
CA GLY A 95 -11.98 -23.84 7.43
C GLY A 95 -10.91 -22.85 7.03
N LEU A 96 -9.67 -23.32 6.95
CA LEU A 96 -8.48 -22.52 6.67
C LEU A 96 -8.43 -22.02 5.21
N LEU A 97 -8.94 -22.80 4.25
CA LEU A 97 -9.00 -22.38 2.84
C LEU A 97 -9.96 -21.20 2.66
N GLU A 98 -11.10 -21.20 3.36
CA GLU A 98 -12.02 -20.04 3.38
C GLU A 98 -11.37 -18.79 3.98
N TYR A 99 -10.54 -18.96 5.03
CA TYR A 99 -9.74 -17.88 5.59
C TYR A 99 -8.80 -17.29 4.54
N TYR A 100 -7.93 -18.11 3.92
CA TYR A 100 -6.95 -17.64 2.95
C TYR A 100 -7.59 -16.98 1.73
N PHE A 101 -8.68 -17.57 1.20
CA PHE A 101 -9.41 -16.98 0.09
C PHE A 101 -9.87 -15.55 0.41
N ASN A 102 -10.58 -15.37 1.53
CA ASN A 102 -11.08 -14.06 1.92
C ASN A 102 -9.92 -13.09 2.25
N PHE A 103 -8.87 -13.58 2.89
CA PHE A 103 -7.73 -12.75 3.26
C PHE A 103 -6.98 -12.25 2.02
N PHE A 104 -6.65 -13.12 1.07
CA PHE A 104 -5.93 -12.73 -0.14
C PHE A 104 -6.80 -11.94 -1.11
N ARG A 105 -8.09 -12.23 -1.17
CA ARG A 105 -9.03 -11.38 -1.91
C ARG A 105 -9.08 -9.98 -1.34
N GLY A 106 -9.08 -9.83 -0.02
CA GLY A 106 -8.96 -8.54 0.64
C GLY A 106 -7.68 -7.79 0.26
N MET A 107 -6.52 -8.48 0.19
CA MET A 107 -5.27 -7.88 -0.27
C MET A 107 -5.34 -7.39 -1.72
N TYR A 108 -6.00 -8.13 -2.59
CA TYR A 108 -6.22 -7.74 -3.98
C TYR A 108 -7.10 -6.49 -4.10
N GLU A 109 -8.22 -6.45 -3.38
CA GLU A 109 -9.10 -5.28 -3.38
C GLU A 109 -8.40 -4.04 -2.78
N TYR A 110 -7.57 -4.25 -1.74
CA TYR A 110 -6.73 -3.19 -1.18
C TYR A 110 -5.76 -2.61 -2.22
N LYS A 111 -5.08 -3.46 -2.98
CA LYS A 111 -4.18 -3.05 -4.06
C LYS A 111 -4.92 -2.23 -5.14
N ASN A 112 -6.17 -2.60 -5.44
CA ASN A 112 -7.02 -1.87 -6.37
C ASN A 112 -7.67 -0.62 -5.77
N HIS A 113 -7.24 -0.18 -4.58
CA HIS A 113 -7.78 0.96 -3.83
C HIS A 113 -9.27 0.83 -3.47
N ASP A 114 -9.90 -0.35 -3.61
CA ASP A 114 -11.26 -0.61 -3.13
C ASP A 114 -11.22 -1.02 -1.65
N TYR A 115 -10.86 -0.07 -0.80
CA TYR A 115 -10.68 -0.32 0.64
C TYR A 115 -11.95 -0.85 1.32
N ILE A 116 -13.14 -0.45 0.84
CA ILE A 116 -14.43 -0.93 1.37
C ILE A 116 -14.58 -2.43 1.12
N LYS A 117 -14.31 -2.88 -0.11
CA LYS A 117 -14.34 -4.31 -0.41
C LYS A 117 -13.24 -5.06 0.33
N ALA A 118 -12.03 -4.48 0.40
CA ALA A 118 -10.93 -5.08 1.15
C ALA A 118 -11.34 -5.35 2.61
N ILE A 119 -11.93 -4.36 3.30
CA ILE A 119 -12.45 -4.52 4.66
C ILE A 119 -13.52 -5.62 4.72
N SER A 120 -14.45 -5.66 3.77
CA SER A 120 -15.51 -6.68 3.73
C SER A 120 -14.92 -8.10 3.67
N PHE A 121 -13.93 -8.33 2.80
CA PHE A 121 -13.24 -9.61 2.72
C PHE A 121 -12.40 -9.92 3.97
N TYR A 122 -11.66 -8.95 4.50
CA TYR A 122 -10.91 -9.13 5.73
C TYR A 122 -11.83 -9.46 6.93
N ARG A 123 -13.01 -8.85 7.04
CA ARG A 123 -13.99 -9.20 8.09
C ARG A 123 -14.52 -10.63 7.95
N ARG A 124 -14.67 -11.15 6.74
CA ARG A 124 -14.99 -12.57 6.52
C ARG A 124 -13.85 -13.48 6.98
N ALA A 125 -12.61 -13.14 6.64
CA ALA A 125 -11.43 -13.86 7.10
C ALA A 125 -11.30 -13.81 8.63
N GLU A 126 -11.56 -12.66 9.26
CA GLU A 126 -11.48 -12.47 10.70
C GLU A 126 -12.37 -13.46 11.48
N LYS A 127 -13.55 -13.79 10.95
CA LYS A 127 -14.44 -14.80 11.56
C LYS A 127 -13.79 -16.20 11.67
N LYS A 128 -12.78 -16.46 10.85
CA LYS A 128 -12.03 -17.72 10.85
C LYS A 128 -10.68 -17.64 11.55
N LEU A 129 -10.26 -16.45 11.97
CA LEU A 129 -8.93 -16.17 12.53
C LEU A 129 -8.65 -16.99 13.81
N LEU A 130 -9.69 -17.29 14.60
CA LEU A 130 -9.57 -18.12 15.80
C LEU A 130 -9.10 -19.56 15.49
N HIS A 131 -9.26 -20.04 14.26
CA HIS A 131 -8.81 -21.34 13.81
C HIS A 131 -7.40 -21.33 13.22
N VAL A 132 -6.80 -20.13 13.10
CA VAL A 132 -5.42 -19.96 12.61
C VAL A 132 -4.48 -20.07 13.81
N GLU A 133 -3.77 -21.19 13.92
CA GLU A 133 -2.82 -21.45 15.02
C GLU A 133 -1.51 -20.65 14.85
N ASP A 134 -1.09 -20.40 13.62
CA ASP A 134 0.14 -19.67 13.28
C ASP A 134 0.03 -18.20 13.71
N GLU A 135 0.84 -17.82 14.71
CA GLU A 135 0.86 -16.45 15.25
C GLU A 135 1.37 -15.41 14.23
N ILE A 136 2.28 -15.81 13.34
CA ILE A 136 2.76 -14.93 12.26
C ILE A 136 1.64 -14.65 11.26
N GLU A 137 0.82 -15.66 10.94
CA GLU A 137 -0.34 -15.48 10.08
C GLU A 137 -1.36 -14.51 10.72
N ARG A 138 -1.61 -14.64 12.03
CA ARG A 138 -2.46 -13.68 12.74
C ARG A 138 -1.88 -12.27 12.74
N ALA A 139 -0.55 -12.15 12.89
CA ALA A 139 0.12 -10.85 12.81
C ALA A 139 0.02 -10.24 11.40
N GLU A 140 0.17 -11.05 10.35
CA GLU A 140 -0.01 -10.60 8.96
C GLU A 140 -1.44 -10.10 8.73
N PHE A 141 -2.44 -10.81 9.24
CA PHE A 141 -3.83 -10.37 9.19
C PHE A 141 -4.02 -9.02 9.91
N HIS A 142 -3.53 -8.90 11.14
CA HIS A 142 -3.63 -7.65 11.91
C HIS A 142 -2.91 -6.51 11.19
N PHE A 143 -1.74 -6.75 10.62
CA PHE A 143 -1.03 -5.76 9.84
C PHE A 143 -1.85 -5.27 8.63
N LYS A 144 -2.46 -6.18 7.87
CA LYS A 144 -3.30 -5.82 6.72
C LYS A 144 -4.58 -5.08 7.11
N MET A 145 -5.17 -5.41 8.25
CA MET A 145 -6.25 -4.62 8.84
C MET A 145 -5.78 -3.21 9.23
N ALA A 146 -4.58 -3.10 9.83
CA ALA A 146 -4.02 -1.81 10.18
C ALA A 146 -3.79 -0.92 8.95
N GLU A 147 -3.22 -1.47 7.87
CA GLU A 147 -2.99 -0.74 6.61
C GLU A 147 -4.30 -0.19 6.02
N VAL A 148 -5.33 -1.03 5.89
CA VAL A 148 -6.58 -0.60 5.27
C VAL A 148 -7.29 0.48 6.09
N PHE A 149 -7.30 0.37 7.43
CA PHE A 149 -7.89 1.38 8.28
C PHE A 149 -7.08 2.68 8.33
N TYR A 150 -5.75 2.59 8.22
CA TYR A 150 -4.89 3.77 8.06
C TYR A 150 -5.26 4.56 6.79
N HIS A 151 -5.37 3.87 5.64
CA HIS A 151 -5.79 4.52 4.39
C HIS A 151 -7.22 5.08 4.43
N MET A 152 -8.08 4.50 5.24
CA MET A 152 -9.42 5.04 5.49
C MET A 152 -9.45 6.15 6.54
N LYS A 153 -8.28 6.61 7.01
CA LYS A 153 -8.13 7.64 8.06
C LYS A 153 -8.87 7.32 9.36
N GLN A 154 -8.96 6.02 9.68
CA GLN A 154 -9.50 5.50 10.94
C GLN A 154 -8.37 5.16 11.92
N SER A 155 -7.60 6.18 12.30
CA SER A 155 -6.30 6.04 12.98
C SER A 155 -6.38 5.26 14.29
N HIS A 156 -7.46 5.38 15.08
CA HIS A 156 -7.61 4.62 16.32
C HIS A 156 -7.79 3.11 16.07
N VAL A 157 -8.59 2.73 15.06
CA VAL A 157 -8.81 1.32 14.70
C VAL A 157 -7.52 0.74 14.11
N SER A 158 -6.90 1.47 13.20
CA SER A 158 -5.61 1.11 12.61
C SER A 158 -4.54 0.88 13.66
N MET A 159 -4.41 1.81 14.63
CA MET A 159 -3.44 1.72 15.73
C MET A 159 -3.61 0.43 16.55
N ASN A 160 -4.85 0.06 16.88
CA ASN A 160 -5.11 -1.16 17.63
C ASN A 160 -4.60 -2.41 16.91
N TYR A 161 -4.88 -2.53 15.62
CA TYR A 161 -4.38 -3.66 14.81
C TYR A 161 -2.86 -3.60 14.61
N ALA A 162 -2.29 -2.41 14.36
CA ALA A 162 -0.85 -2.25 14.19
C ALA A 162 -0.05 -2.64 15.43
N LEU A 163 -0.54 -2.30 16.63
CA LEU A 163 0.10 -2.68 17.89
C LEU A 163 0.07 -4.20 18.12
N GLN A 164 -1.03 -4.87 17.77
CA GLN A 164 -1.10 -6.34 17.84
C GLN A 164 -0.11 -7.01 16.86
N ALA A 165 0.02 -6.47 15.66
CA ALA A 165 0.94 -7.01 14.66
C ALA A 165 2.40 -6.83 15.09
N ILE A 166 2.79 -5.62 15.52
CA ILE A 166 4.18 -5.33 15.86
C ILE A 166 4.65 -6.10 17.10
N GLU A 167 3.78 -6.33 18.07
CA GLU A 167 4.09 -7.14 19.26
C GLU A 167 4.57 -8.54 18.86
N THR A 168 3.86 -9.20 17.96
CA THR A 168 4.26 -10.51 17.44
C THR A 168 5.55 -10.42 16.64
N TYR A 169 5.67 -9.46 15.71
CA TYR A 169 6.86 -9.36 14.87
C TYR A 169 8.12 -8.96 15.63
N GLN A 170 8.00 -8.27 16.76
CA GLN A 170 9.15 -7.96 17.64
C GLN A 170 9.73 -9.20 18.31
N ALA A 171 8.92 -10.23 18.57
CA ALA A 171 9.37 -11.51 19.07
C ALA A 171 10.09 -12.39 18.02
N HIS A 172 10.04 -11.98 16.72
CA HIS A 172 10.55 -12.76 15.60
C HIS A 172 11.50 -11.91 14.72
N GLU A 173 12.81 -12.03 14.96
CA GLU A 173 13.85 -11.21 14.29
C GLU A 173 13.83 -11.32 12.76
N THR A 174 13.42 -12.45 12.22
CA THR A 174 13.42 -12.71 10.76
C THR A 174 12.35 -11.94 9.97
N TYR A 175 11.46 -11.20 10.64
CA TYR A 175 10.40 -10.42 10.00
C TYR A 175 10.67 -8.90 10.02
N THR A 176 11.94 -8.50 9.81
CA THR A 176 12.37 -7.10 9.89
C THR A 176 11.58 -6.20 8.94
N VAL A 177 11.29 -6.63 7.71
CA VAL A 177 10.49 -5.86 6.76
C VAL A 177 9.11 -5.53 7.35
N ARG A 178 8.43 -6.51 7.98
CA ARG A 178 7.13 -6.29 8.62
C ARG A 178 7.22 -5.38 9.83
N ARG A 179 8.29 -5.50 10.62
CA ARG A 179 8.54 -4.59 11.74
C ARG A 179 8.65 -3.15 11.26
N ILE A 180 9.43 -2.89 10.21
CA ILE A 180 9.58 -1.57 9.60
C ILE A 180 8.23 -1.05 9.09
N GLN A 181 7.46 -1.88 8.39
CA GLN A 181 6.15 -1.50 7.87
C GLN A 181 5.13 -1.21 8.97
N CYS A 182 5.14 -1.97 10.07
CA CYS A 182 4.33 -1.66 11.25
C CYS A 182 4.72 -0.31 11.87
N GLU A 183 6.03 -0.01 11.97
CA GLU A 183 6.49 1.29 12.46
C GLU A 183 5.98 2.44 11.56
N PHE A 184 5.90 2.25 10.22
CA PHE A 184 5.31 3.24 9.31
C PHE A 184 3.84 3.49 9.58
N VAL A 185 3.04 2.42 9.74
CA VAL A 185 1.60 2.55 10.02
C VAL A 185 1.36 3.21 11.38
N ILE A 186 2.13 2.83 12.40
CA ILE A 186 2.05 3.42 13.75
C ILE A 186 2.43 4.90 13.70
N ALA A 187 3.53 5.24 13.01
CA ALA A 187 3.96 6.62 12.85
C ALA A 187 2.90 7.47 12.12
N GLY A 188 2.36 6.96 11.01
CA GLY A 188 1.30 7.64 10.27
C GLY A 188 0.03 7.87 11.11
N ASN A 189 -0.35 6.89 11.94
CA ASN A 189 -1.48 7.05 12.86
C ASN A 189 -1.21 8.11 13.95
N TYR A 190 0.01 8.16 14.50
CA TYR A 190 0.39 9.22 15.45
C TYR A 190 0.39 10.60 14.78
N ASP A 191 0.85 10.67 13.55
CA ASP A 191 0.88 11.89 12.76
C ASP A 191 -0.56 12.41 12.47
N ASP A 192 -1.48 11.51 12.08
CA ASP A 192 -2.90 11.85 11.91
C ASP A 192 -3.60 12.26 13.23
N LEU A 193 -3.07 11.84 14.37
CA LEU A 193 -3.52 12.21 15.71
C LEU A 193 -2.73 13.41 16.29
N GLU A 194 -2.00 14.15 15.45
CA GLU A 194 -1.20 15.33 15.82
C GLU A 194 -0.16 15.06 16.91
N SER A 195 0.31 13.82 17.02
CA SER A 195 1.35 13.39 17.99
C SER A 195 2.70 13.22 17.32
N ASN A 196 3.20 14.30 16.71
CA ASN A 196 4.35 14.30 15.80
C ASN A 196 5.65 13.76 16.45
N GLU A 197 5.92 14.07 17.72
CA GLU A 197 7.11 13.55 18.42
C GLU A 197 7.10 12.01 18.48
N LYS A 198 5.92 11.40 18.70
CA LYS A 198 5.78 9.94 18.69
C LYS A 198 5.93 9.39 17.28
N ALA A 199 5.35 10.05 16.28
CA ALA A 199 5.51 9.68 14.88
C ALA A 199 6.99 9.64 14.48
N LEU A 200 7.75 10.72 14.77
CA LEU A 200 9.18 10.78 14.51
C LEU A 200 9.96 9.67 15.22
N SER A 201 9.66 9.38 16.50
CA SER A 201 10.31 8.29 17.22
C SER A 201 10.13 6.92 16.56
N HIS A 202 8.95 6.64 16.02
CA HIS A 202 8.69 5.41 15.28
C HIS A 202 9.41 5.37 13.92
N LEU A 203 9.47 6.51 13.21
CA LEU A 203 10.21 6.61 11.95
C LEU A 203 11.73 6.49 12.16
N GLU A 204 12.29 7.01 13.25
CA GLU A 204 13.70 6.81 13.61
C GLU A 204 14.03 5.33 13.86
N LYS A 205 13.13 4.59 14.53
CA LYS A 205 13.29 3.13 14.68
C LYS A 205 13.26 2.42 13.33
N ALA A 206 12.32 2.79 12.46
CA ALA A 206 12.22 2.24 11.11
C ALA A 206 13.50 2.51 10.30
N LEU A 207 14.04 3.74 10.38
CA LEU A 207 15.29 4.11 9.71
C LEU A 207 16.48 3.26 10.18
N LYS A 208 16.61 3.12 11.50
CA LYS A 208 17.68 2.29 12.08
C LYS A 208 17.58 0.83 11.62
N LEU A 209 16.38 0.26 11.59
CA LEU A 209 16.15 -1.11 11.14
C LEU A 209 16.48 -1.27 9.65
N SER A 210 16.00 -0.37 8.77
CA SER A 210 16.26 -0.45 7.34
C SER A 210 17.75 -0.33 7.00
N GLN A 211 18.48 0.54 7.69
CA GLN A 211 19.93 0.69 7.55
C GLN A 211 20.71 -0.53 8.04
N GLN A 212 20.31 -1.13 9.15
CA GLN A 212 20.94 -2.34 9.69
C GLN A 212 20.79 -3.54 8.74
N GLU A 213 19.66 -3.65 8.06
CA GLU A 213 19.37 -4.72 7.11
C GLU A 213 19.90 -4.44 5.70
N GLY A 214 20.40 -3.24 5.44
CA GLY A 214 20.88 -2.84 4.10
C GLY A 214 19.75 -2.78 3.06
N GLN A 215 18.50 -2.53 3.51
CA GLN A 215 17.31 -2.50 2.66
C GLN A 215 17.10 -1.08 2.12
N LEU A 216 17.78 -0.71 1.04
CA LEU A 216 17.76 0.65 0.48
C LEU A 216 16.36 1.16 0.19
N ILE A 217 15.50 0.33 -0.42
CA ILE A 217 14.13 0.75 -0.75
C ILE A 217 13.31 1.09 0.51
N LEU A 218 13.49 0.34 1.62
CA LEU A 218 12.82 0.63 2.89
C LEU A 218 13.40 1.87 3.57
N GLU A 219 14.70 2.13 3.39
CA GLU A 219 15.30 3.39 3.82
C GLU A 219 14.70 4.57 3.05
N GLY A 220 14.52 4.44 1.74
CA GLY A 220 13.80 5.40 0.90
C GLY A 220 12.38 5.64 1.39
N HIS A 221 11.62 4.59 1.72
CA HIS A 221 10.27 4.72 2.29
C HIS A 221 10.30 5.43 3.64
N THR A 222 11.33 5.18 4.47
CA THR A 222 11.46 5.84 5.76
C THR A 222 11.72 7.34 5.58
N TYR A 223 12.62 7.72 4.68
CA TYR A 223 12.85 9.13 4.37
C TYR A 223 11.60 9.80 3.81
N TYR A 224 10.85 9.12 2.94
CA TYR A 224 9.59 9.64 2.44
C TYR A 224 8.58 9.91 3.58
N ASN A 225 8.44 8.98 4.52
CA ASN A 225 7.53 9.14 5.67
C ASN A 225 8.01 10.22 6.65
N LEU A 226 9.32 10.36 6.86
CA LEU A 226 9.89 11.49 7.61
C LEU A 226 9.56 12.83 6.93
N GLY A 227 9.71 12.89 5.60
CA GLY A 227 9.31 14.05 4.83
C GLY A 227 7.84 14.41 5.01
N ASN A 228 6.94 13.43 4.99
CA ASN A 228 5.51 13.65 5.22
C ASN A 228 5.24 14.18 6.64
N CYS A 229 5.89 13.62 7.66
CA CYS A 229 5.72 14.06 9.04
C CYS A 229 6.15 15.53 9.19
N TYR A 230 7.34 15.89 8.69
CA TYR A 230 7.80 17.29 8.71
C TYR A 230 6.91 18.22 7.88
N TYR A 231 6.39 17.75 6.74
CA TYR A 231 5.45 18.54 5.93
C TYR A 231 4.18 18.88 6.72
N LYS A 232 3.58 17.91 7.42
CA LYS A 232 2.40 18.12 8.27
C LYS A 232 2.71 19.04 9.47
N MET A 233 3.92 19.00 10.00
CA MET A 233 4.40 19.92 11.04
C MET A 233 4.60 21.35 10.53
N GLY A 234 4.56 21.59 9.21
CA GLY A 234 4.87 22.87 8.59
C GLY A 234 6.37 23.16 8.45
N ASP A 235 7.24 22.20 8.77
CA ASP A 235 8.69 22.32 8.55
C ASP A 235 9.02 21.86 7.13
N PHE A 236 8.70 22.69 6.15
CA PHE A 236 8.85 22.39 4.74
C PHE A 236 10.31 22.27 4.28
N ASP A 237 11.25 22.91 4.98
CA ASP A 237 12.68 22.77 4.72
C ASP A 237 13.15 21.34 5.03
N GLN A 238 12.83 20.81 6.21
CA GLN A 238 13.13 19.42 6.55
C GLN A 238 12.38 18.44 5.65
N ALA A 239 11.12 18.70 5.35
CA ALA A 239 10.34 17.89 4.43
C ALA A 239 11.03 17.77 3.06
N ALA A 240 11.48 18.88 2.46
CA ALA A 240 12.18 18.87 1.19
C ALA A 240 13.49 18.08 1.24
N ILE A 241 14.28 18.20 2.33
CA ILE A 241 15.51 17.42 2.53
C ILE A 241 15.21 15.92 2.49
N TYR A 242 14.20 15.47 3.24
CA TYR A 242 13.87 14.05 3.32
C TYR A 242 13.22 13.52 2.04
N PHE A 243 12.36 14.28 1.38
CA PHE A 243 11.82 13.91 0.06
C PHE A 243 12.92 13.80 -1.01
N ASN A 244 13.93 14.67 -0.99
CA ASN A 244 15.08 14.55 -1.88
C ASN A 244 15.88 13.27 -1.63
N ARG A 245 16.12 12.89 -0.37
CA ARG A 245 16.79 11.63 -0.02
C ARG A 245 15.99 10.43 -0.51
N ALA A 246 14.68 10.45 -0.31
CA ALA A 246 13.79 9.40 -0.81
C ALA A 246 13.83 9.30 -2.34
N ALA A 247 13.73 10.44 -3.05
CA ALA A 247 13.77 10.49 -4.51
C ALA A 247 15.10 9.97 -5.06
N ALA A 248 16.23 10.27 -4.41
CA ALA A 248 17.54 9.78 -4.82
C ALA A 248 17.60 8.24 -4.77
N ILE A 249 17.14 7.64 -3.66
CA ILE A 249 17.09 6.18 -3.51
C ILE A 249 16.12 5.56 -4.53
N TYR A 250 14.92 6.13 -4.69
CA TYR A 250 13.93 5.60 -5.63
C TYR A 250 14.40 5.68 -7.09
N GLN A 251 15.20 6.69 -7.41
CA GLN A 251 15.81 6.80 -8.74
C GLN A 251 16.91 5.76 -8.95
N GLU A 252 17.76 5.51 -7.95
CA GLU A 252 18.81 4.49 -7.99
C GLU A 252 18.22 3.08 -8.13
N GLU A 253 17.18 2.79 -7.36
CA GLU A 253 16.48 1.50 -7.34
C GLU A 253 15.44 1.34 -8.46
N SER A 254 15.31 2.31 -9.38
CA SER A 254 14.31 2.32 -10.46
C SER A 254 12.87 2.07 -9.96
N SER A 255 12.53 2.64 -8.81
CA SER A 255 11.25 2.39 -8.13
C SER A 255 10.09 3.10 -8.83
N ASP A 256 8.97 2.41 -8.96
CA ASP A 256 7.69 2.91 -9.50
C ASP A 256 7.06 4.04 -8.66
N ILE A 257 7.48 4.17 -7.38
CA ILE A 257 7.02 5.25 -6.49
C ILE A 257 7.82 6.54 -6.61
N LEU A 258 8.80 6.62 -7.51
CA LEU A 258 9.58 7.84 -7.75
C LEU A 258 8.71 9.06 -8.11
N PRO A 259 7.63 8.96 -8.93
CA PRO A 259 6.72 10.09 -9.16
C PRO A 259 6.11 10.65 -7.88
N LYS A 260 5.79 9.78 -6.92
CA LYS A 260 5.25 10.17 -5.61
C LYS A 260 6.22 11.06 -4.82
N ALA A 261 7.51 10.73 -4.83
CA ALA A 261 8.52 11.53 -4.13
C ALA A 261 8.69 12.91 -4.76
N PHE A 262 8.73 12.99 -6.09
CA PHE A 262 8.80 14.29 -6.79
C PHE A 262 7.54 15.13 -6.59
N PHE A 263 6.36 14.50 -6.51
CA PHE A 263 5.12 15.20 -6.20
C PHE A 263 5.18 15.89 -4.83
N SER A 264 5.58 15.15 -3.78
CA SER A 264 5.71 15.69 -2.43
C SER A 264 6.83 16.73 -2.32
N LEU A 265 7.93 16.54 -3.07
CA LEU A 265 9.01 17.51 -3.15
C LEU A 265 8.57 18.82 -3.80
N ALA A 266 7.83 18.75 -4.91
CA ALA A 266 7.27 19.95 -5.57
C ALA A 266 6.33 20.71 -4.62
N LEU A 267 5.45 20.00 -3.90
CA LEU A 267 4.59 20.59 -2.88
C LEU A 267 5.40 21.32 -1.79
N ALA A 268 6.43 20.68 -1.22
CA ALA A 268 7.27 21.29 -0.21
C ALA A 268 7.94 22.59 -0.72
N TYR A 269 8.44 22.58 -1.96
CA TYR A 269 9.04 23.76 -2.56
C TYR A 269 8.01 24.87 -2.87
N PHE A 270 6.77 24.52 -3.26
CA PHE A 270 5.70 25.53 -3.40
C PHE A 270 5.38 26.20 -2.06
N LYS A 271 5.29 25.43 -0.97
CA LYS A 271 5.10 25.98 0.39
C LYS A 271 6.25 26.89 0.83
N LEU A 272 7.49 26.56 0.45
CA LEU A 272 8.68 27.39 0.69
C LEU A 272 8.76 28.61 -0.25
N LYS A 273 7.89 28.72 -1.25
CA LYS A 273 7.95 29.74 -2.32
C LYS A 273 9.25 29.70 -3.12
N GLN A 274 9.90 28.56 -3.18
CA GLN A 274 11.08 28.26 -3.97
C GLN A 274 10.64 27.79 -5.36
N LEU A 275 10.14 28.74 -6.17
CA LEU A 275 9.42 28.44 -7.42
C LEU A 275 10.29 27.73 -8.47
N GLU A 276 11.59 28.03 -8.54
CA GLU A 276 12.51 27.37 -9.48
C GLU A 276 12.69 25.89 -9.14
N GLN A 277 12.90 25.58 -7.85
CA GLN A 277 13.02 24.20 -7.39
C GLN A 277 11.70 23.44 -7.50
N ALA A 278 10.58 24.12 -7.24
CA ALA A 278 9.25 23.54 -7.39
C ALA A 278 8.96 23.17 -8.84
N ASP A 279 9.28 24.04 -9.79
CA ASP A 279 9.11 23.80 -11.23
C ASP A 279 10.02 22.67 -11.74
N ASP A 280 11.28 22.62 -11.32
CA ASP A 280 12.20 21.53 -11.64
C ASP A 280 11.67 20.17 -11.14
N ALA A 281 11.24 20.11 -9.88
CA ALA A 281 10.66 18.88 -9.30
C ALA A 281 9.36 18.46 -10.00
N LEU A 282 8.49 19.44 -10.32
CA LEU A 282 7.24 19.22 -11.04
C LEU A 282 7.50 18.63 -12.44
N ASN A 283 8.41 19.25 -13.21
CA ASN A 283 8.70 18.83 -14.58
C ASN A 283 9.38 17.44 -14.60
N LYS A 284 10.33 17.18 -13.71
CA LYS A 284 10.91 15.83 -13.53
C LYS A 284 9.85 14.79 -13.21
N GLY A 285 8.96 15.10 -12.28
CA GLY A 285 7.86 14.21 -11.90
C GLY A 285 6.91 13.92 -13.06
N ILE A 286 6.52 14.93 -13.85
CA ILE A 286 5.70 14.78 -15.05
C ILE A 286 6.38 13.87 -16.08
N ASP A 287 7.68 14.07 -16.34
CA ASP A 287 8.42 13.29 -17.32
C ASP A 287 8.54 11.82 -16.90
N ILE A 288 8.73 11.56 -15.61
CA ILE A 288 8.80 10.19 -15.06
C ILE A 288 7.41 9.55 -15.15
N ALA A 289 6.35 10.20 -14.65
CA ALA A 289 4.99 9.67 -14.69
C ALA A 289 4.52 9.38 -16.12
N ARG A 290 4.92 10.21 -17.09
CA ARG A 290 4.61 9.99 -18.51
C ARG A 290 5.34 8.77 -19.08
N ARG A 291 6.62 8.57 -18.73
CA ARG A 291 7.41 7.41 -19.19
C ARG A 291 6.93 6.09 -18.59
N SER A 292 6.49 6.12 -17.33
CA SER A 292 5.94 4.94 -16.64
C SER A 292 4.44 4.71 -16.89
N ASP A 293 3.79 5.51 -17.75
CA ASP A 293 2.33 5.50 -17.98
C ASP A 293 1.49 5.62 -16.69
N ASP A 294 2.04 6.33 -15.69
CA ASP A 294 1.34 6.59 -14.43
C ASP A 294 0.31 7.72 -14.57
N SER A 295 -0.87 7.37 -15.04
CA SER A 295 -1.96 8.32 -15.24
C SER A 295 -2.41 9.03 -13.96
N ILE A 296 -2.24 8.38 -12.79
CA ILE A 296 -2.62 8.94 -11.49
C ILE A 296 -1.69 10.09 -11.12
N TYR A 297 -0.37 9.83 -11.07
CA TYR A 297 0.59 10.87 -10.73
C TYR A 297 0.69 11.94 -11.81
N LEU A 298 0.56 11.57 -13.08
CA LEU A 298 0.47 12.56 -14.16
C LEU A 298 -0.68 13.55 -13.92
N SER A 299 -1.86 13.05 -13.57
CA SER A 299 -3.03 13.89 -13.25
C SER A 299 -2.81 14.74 -11.99
N LYS A 300 -2.20 14.19 -10.94
CA LYS A 300 -1.85 14.94 -9.72
C LYS A 300 -0.83 16.06 -10.01
N PHE A 301 0.15 15.82 -10.87
CA PHE A 301 1.08 16.89 -11.28
C PHE A 301 0.37 17.98 -12.09
N HIS A 302 -0.57 17.65 -12.98
CA HIS A 302 -1.39 18.65 -13.67
C HIS A 302 -2.26 19.46 -12.70
N PHE A 303 -2.74 18.81 -11.63
CA PHE A 303 -3.42 19.52 -10.54
C PHE A 303 -2.51 20.57 -9.88
N LEU A 304 -1.26 20.20 -9.50
CA LEU A 304 -0.32 21.15 -8.90
C LEU A 304 0.02 22.29 -9.86
N LYS A 305 0.22 21.96 -11.14
CA LYS A 305 0.52 22.94 -12.16
C LYS A 305 -0.61 23.97 -12.30
N ALA A 306 -1.86 23.48 -12.35
CA ALA A 306 -3.04 24.36 -12.40
C ALA A 306 -3.23 25.19 -11.12
N LEU A 307 -2.83 24.65 -9.95
CA LEU A 307 -2.97 25.34 -8.67
C LEU A 307 -1.92 26.44 -8.48
N TYR A 308 -0.65 26.14 -8.81
CA TYR A 308 0.48 26.99 -8.41
C TYR A 308 1.16 27.75 -9.55
N VAL A 309 0.97 27.32 -10.81
CA VAL A 309 1.73 27.83 -11.96
C VAL A 309 0.84 28.52 -13.00
N ASP A 310 -0.17 27.84 -13.51
CA ASP A 310 -0.86 28.28 -14.73
C ASP A 310 -2.07 29.19 -14.46
N ASP A 311 -2.61 29.26 -13.24
CA ASP A 311 -3.88 29.93 -12.88
C ASP A 311 -5.05 29.60 -13.85
N ASP A 312 -5.04 28.38 -14.41
CA ASP A 312 -6.00 27.90 -15.45
C ASP A 312 -7.41 27.64 -14.89
N GLY A 313 -7.65 28.05 -13.65
CA GLY A 313 -8.92 27.82 -12.98
C GLY A 313 -9.11 26.39 -12.51
N ARG A 314 -10.37 26.00 -12.23
CA ARG A 314 -10.70 24.72 -11.59
C ARG A 314 -10.73 23.51 -12.54
N ALA A 315 -10.79 23.71 -13.85
CA ALA A 315 -11.08 22.62 -14.79
C ALA A 315 -10.07 21.45 -14.70
N PRO A 316 -8.73 21.66 -14.75
CA PRO A 316 -7.77 20.55 -14.64
C PRO A 316 -7.83 19.85 -13.29
N MET A 317 -8.14 20.58 -12.20
CA MET A 317 -8.29 20.02 -10.87
C MET A 317 -9.52 19.10 -10.78
N LEU A 318 -10.63 19.48 -11.44
CA LEU A 318 -11.85 18.66 -11.49
C LEU A 318 -11.63 17.38 -12.29
N GLU A 319 -10.88 17.42 -13.37
CA GLU A 319 -10.49 16.22 -14.13
C GLU A 319 -9.70 15.25 -13.26
N THR A 320 -8.76 15.76 -12.45
CA THR A 320 -8.02 14.94 -11.47
C THR A 320 -8.98 14.30 -10.47
N PHE A 321 -9.93 15.04 -9.91
CA PHE A 321 -10.91 14.47 -8.98
C PHE A 321 -11.84 13.44 -9.63
N GLN A 322 -12.21 13.62 -10.89
CA GLN A 322 -12.99 12.63 -11.64
C GLN A 322 -12.20 11.33 -11.81
N LEU A 323 -10.93 11.41 -12.22
CA LEU A 323 -10.06 10.24 -12.35
C LEU A 323 -9.90 9.52 -11.02
N LEU A 324 -9.52 10.22 -9.95
CA LEU A 324 -9.35 9.64 -8.62
C LEU A 324 -10.66 9.05 -8.08
N GLY A 325 -11.79 9.72 -8.32
CA GLY A 325 -13.12 9.24 -7.92
C GLY A 325 -13.52 7.96 -8.64
N SER A 326 -13.19 7.82 -9.94
CA SER A 326 -13.43 6.59 -10.71
C SER A 326 -12.66 5.39 -10.14
N LYS A 327 -11.50 5.66 -9.53
CA LYS A 327 -10.64 4.68 -8.87
C LYS A 327 -10.89 4.58 -7.35
N LYS A 328 -11.91 5.26 -6.82
CA LYS A 328 -12.26 5.30 -5.37
C LYS A 328 -11.15 5.81 -4.46
N MET A 329 -10.21 6.57 -4.98
CA MET A 329 -9.09 7.18 -4.23
C MET A 329 -9.55 8.43 -3.48
N TYR A 330 -10.56 8.29 -2.62
CA TYR A 330 -11.13 9.40 -1.86
C TYR A 330 -10.17 10.06 -0.87
N PRO A 331 -9.23 9.34 -0.22
CA PRO A 331 -8.20 9.99 0.59
C PRO A 331 -7.34 10.97 -0.21
N ASP A 332 -6.95 10.61 -1.43
CA ASP A 332 -6.17 11.49 -2.31
C ASP A 332 -6.98 12.72 -2.75
N ILE A 333 -8.28 12.56 -3.00
CA ILE A 333 -9.17 13.70 -3.29
C ILE A 333 -9.23 14.63 -2.08
N GLU A 334 -9.34 14.09 -0.87
CA GLU A 334 -9.35 14.88 0.36
C GLU A 334 -8.09 15.70 0.51
N ASP A 335 -6.92 15.08 0.36
CA ASP A 335 -5.62 15.72 0.54
C ASP A 335 -5.39 16.84 -0.50
N LEU A 336 -5.66 16.56 -1.78
CA LEU A 336 -5.53 17.57 -2.85
C LEU A 336 -6.54 18.71 -2.71
N ALA A 337 -7.77 18.40 -2.32
CA ALA A 337 -8.80 19.42 -2.14
C ALA A 337 -8.48 20.30 -0.92
N LEU A 338 -7.92 19.75 0.16
CA LEU A 338 -7.48 20.51 1.31
C LEU A 338 -6.34 21.45 0.92
N GLU A 339 -5.34 20.96 0.18
CA GLU A 339 -4.23 21.76 -0.31
C GLU A 339 -4.73 22.97 -1.15
N ALA A 340 -5.67 22.72 -2.08
CA ALA A 340 -6.24 23.80 -2.88
C ALA A 340 -7.09 24.76 -2.05
N ALA A 341 -7.85 24.26 -1.08
CA ALA A 341 -8.67 25.11 -0.19
C ALA A 341 -7.81 26.08 0.63
N GLU A 342 -6.71 25.57 1.19
CA GLU A 342 -5.75 26.36 1.96
C GLU A 342 -5.05 27.41 1.08
N TYR A 343 -4.53 27.00 -0.07
CA TYR A 343 -3.89 27.91 -1.02
C TYR A 343 -4.82 29.05 -1.45
N TYR A 344 -6.05 28.74 -1.87
CA TYR A 344 -7.01 29.79 -2.27
C TYR A 344 -7.44 30.69 -1.10
N ASN A 345 -7.46 30.17 0.13
CA ASN A 345 -7.67 30.99 1.31
C ASN A 345 -6.52 31.95 1.55
N GLU A 346 -5.27 31.52 1.43
CA GLU A 346 -4.08 32.34 1.59
C GLU A 346 -4.02 33.51 0.59
N ILE A 347 -4.39 33.25 -0.67
CA ILE A 347 -4.41 34.31 -1.72
C ILE A 347 -5.72 35.08 -1.77
N GLY A 348 -6.64 34.87 -0.83
CA GLY A 348 -7.89 35.63 -0.70
C GLY A 348 -9.00 35.24 -1.68
N ARG A 349 -8.87 34.16 -2.45
CA ARG A 349 -9.91 33.63 -3.36
C ARG A 349 -10.93 32.79 -2.59
N LEU A 350 -11.69 33.41 -1.68
CA LEU A 350 -12.56 32.72 -0.72
C LEU A 350 -13.62 31.82 -1.37
N SER A 351 -14.17 32.22 -2.53
CA SER A 351 -15.14 31.39 -3.26
C SER A 351 -14.57 30.04 -3.70
N ASP A 352 -13.31 30.04 -4.16
CA ASP A 352 -12.59 28.83 -4.56
C ASP A 352 -12.23 27.99 -3.34
N SER A 353 -11.74 28.63 -2.27
CA SER A 353 -11.44 27.97 -1.00
C SER A 353 -12.66 27.22 -0.44
N VAL A 354 -13.82 27.86 -0.38
CA VAL A 354 -15.08 27.23 0.09
C VAL A 354 -15.46 26.03 -0.78
N TYR A 355 -15.32 26.15 -2.11
CA TYR A 355 -15.60 25.04 -3.02
C TYR A 355 -14.74 23.82 -2.72
N PHE A 356 -13.42 24.01 -2.53
CA PHE A 356 -12.52 22.89 -2.24
C PHE A 356 -12.74 22.32 -0.83
N TYR A 357 -13.06 23.12 0.19
CA TYR A 357 -13.51 22.59 1.49
C TYR A 357 -14.77 21.73 1.37
N GLN A 358 -15.74 22.08 0.53
CA GLN A 358 -16.90 21.24 0.26
C GLN A 358 -16.49 19.91 -0.38
N THR A 359 -15.48 19.92 -1.24
CA THR A 359 -14.92 18.69 -1.85
C THR A 359 -14.28 17.79 -0.78
N VAL A 360 -13.51 18.36 0.17
CA VAL A 360 -12.99 17.64 1.34
C VAL A 360 -14.10 16.92 2.09
N PHE A 361 -15.19 17.62 2.45
CA PHE A 361 -16.32 16.99 3.15
C PHE A 361 -17.00 15.91 2.34
N SER A 362 -17.10 16.07 1.03
CA SER A 362 -17.64 15.07 0.10
C SER A 362 -16.78 13.81 0.09
N ALA A 363 -15.48 13.94 0.00
CA ALA A 363 -14.53 12.82 0.01
C ALA A 363 -14.60 12.06 1.35
N ARG A 364 -14.59 12.76 2.48
CA ARG A 364 -14.80 12.18 3.82
C ARG A 364 -16.09 11.39 3.94
N LYS A 365 -17.19 11.91 3.36
CA LYS A 365 -18.47 11.21 3.36
C LYS A 365 -18.44 9.91 2.55
N GLN A 366 -17.66 9.86 1.45
CA GLN A 366 -17.51 8.62 0.69
C GLN A 366 -16.69 7.57 1.45
N MET A 367 -15.63 7.98 2.15
CA MET A 367 -14.84 7.08 3.01
C MET A 367 -15.70 6.47 4.13
N LYS A 368 -16.53 7.30 4.79
CA LYS A 368 -17.42 6.84 5.86
C LYS A 368 -18.55 5.90 5.40
N LYS A 369 -18.93 5.91 4.13
CA LYS A 369 -19.94 4.95 3.62
C LYS A 369 -19.51 3.49 3.77
N GLY A 370 -18.22 3.22 3.87
CA GLY A 370 -17.70 1.89 4.18
C GLY A 370 -17.91 1.44 5.62
N ASP A 371 -18.11 2.38 6.56
CA ASP A 371 -18.33 2.05 7.97
C ASP A 371 -19.68 1.38 8.24
N TRP A 372 -20.69 1.61 7.37
CA TRP A 372 -22.05 1.08 7.54
C TRP A 372 -22.24 -0.34 7.01
N SER A 373 -21.25 -0.92 6.34
CA SER A 373 -21.31 -2.30 5.87
C SER A 373 -20.99 -3.34 6.96
N TYR A 374 -20.87 -2.92 8.22
CA TYR A 374 -20.53 -3.77 9.35
C TYR A 374 -21.71 -4.56 9.95
N GLU A 375 -22.94 -4.33 9.49
CA GLU A 375 -24.15 -4.92 10.07
C GLU A 375 -24.78 -6.06 9.27
N ILE A 376 -24.04 -6.73 8.37
CA ILE A 376 -24.62 -7.89 7.67
C ILE A 376 -23.70 -9.10 7.77
#